data_aad533ecd696d824c4902d87c36ed050
#
_entry.id   aad533ecd696d824c4902d87c36ed050
#
_cell.length_a   1.000
_cell.length_b   1.000
_cell.length_c   1.000
_cell.angle_alpha   90.00
_cell.angle_beta   90.00
_cell.angle_gamma   90.00
#
_symmetry.space_group_name_H-M   'P 1'
#
loop_
_entity.id
_entity.type
_entity.pdbx_description
1 polymer ?
#
loop_
_entity_poly.entity_id
_entity_poly.type
_entity_poly.pdbx_seq_one_letter_code
_entity_poly.pdbx_strand_id
1 'polypeptide(L)'
;MSMPELSKEPLLVSTLERLSARQRILTRNLLREIAVYEVGAFAGAIMSFFVGDRLGRLKMMWIGAIWMIVGTVIGVTAFKGHFAFGQFIIARVVSGVGTGFLTATIPSWVAECSKAKNRGFLICSEASTVAVGTVIAYWINYG
;
A
#
# COMPACT_ATOMS: atom_id res chain seq x y z
N MET A 1 -27.57 -19.65 24.65
CA MET A 1 -28.34 -19.87 23.41
C MET A 1 -27.49 -20.79 22.55
N SER A 2 -27.90 -22.06 22.42
CA SER A 2 -27.10 -23.13 21.82
C SER A 2 -27.15 -23.06 20.28
N MET A 3 -26.03 -23.34 19.60
CA MET A 3 -25.88 -23.35 18.14
C MET A 3 -27.00 -24.04 17.31
N PRO A 4 -27.73 -25.08 17.80
CA PRO A 4 -28.76 -25.71 17.02
C PRO A 4 -30.10 -24.92 16.92
N GLU A 5 -30.32 -23.89 17.71
CA GLU A 5 -31.53 -23.04 17.62
C GLU A 5 -31.45 -22.01 16.49
N LEU A 6 -30.25 -21.54 16.13
CA LEU A 6 -30.01 -20.60 15.03
C LEU A 6 -30.34 -21.18 13.64
N SER A 7 -30.35 -22.51 13.53
CA SER A 7 -30.68 -23.24 12.28
C SER A 7 -32.18 -23.25 11.95
N LYS A 8 -33.03 -22.85 12.87
CA LYS A 8 -34.53 -22.94 12.73
C LYS A 8 -35.17 -21.65 12.21
N GLU A 9 -34.42 -20.54 12.22
CA GLU A 9 -34.92 -19.26 11.72
C GLU A 9 -34.42 -18.99 10.31
N PRO A 10 -35.20 -19.24 9.25
CA PRO A 10 -34.77 -19.08 7.84
C PRO A 10 -34.34 -17.65 7.52
N LEU A 11 -34.89 -16.66 8.22
CA LEU A 11 -34.50 -15.24 8.05
C LEU A 11 -33.11 -14.95 8.61
N LEU A 12 -32.73 -15.55 9.74
CA LEU A 12 -31.38 -15.38 10.31
C LEU A 12 -30.33 -16.05 9.46
N VAL A 13 -30.61 -17.26 8.96
CA VAL A 13 -29.69 -17.96 8.05
C VAL A 13 -29.45 -17.17 6.76
N SER A 14 -30.51 -16.66 6.12
CA SER A 14 -30.41 -15.87 4.91
C SER A 14 -29.66 -14.55 5.15
N THR A 15 -29.82 -13.94 6.32
CA THR A 15 -29.12 -12.71 6.70
C THR A 15 -27.63 -12.98 6.91
N LEU A 16 -27.27 -14.07 7.60
CA LEU A 16 -25.87 -14.47 7.80
C LEU A 16 -25.19 -14.83 6.49
N GLU A 17 -25.88 -15.51 5.58
CA GLU A 17 -25.35 -15.79 4.23
C GLU A 17 -25.12 -14.52 3.42
N ARG A 18 -26.02 -13.56 3.46
CA ARG A 18 -25.84 -12.25 2.80
C ARG A 18 -24.68 -11.48 3.39
N LEU A 19 -24.52 -11.49 4.70
CA LEU A 19 -23.38 -10.83 5.38
C LEU A 19 -22.07 -11.52 5.00
N SER A 20 -22.03 -12.85 4.98
CA SER A 20 -20.82 -13.59 4.58
C SER A 20 -20.47 -13.39 3.11
N ALA A 21 -21.46 -13.33 2.22
CA ALA A 21 -21.27 -13.03 0.81
C ALA A 21 -20.75 -11.59 0.60
N ARG A 22 -21.32 -10.63 1.32
CA ARG A 22 -20.89 -9.24 1.30
C ARG A 22 -19.46 -9.08 1.79
N GLN A 23 -19.10 -9.76 2.88
CA GLN A 23 -17.74 -9.81 3.41
C GLN A 23 -16.77 -10.39 2.38
N ARG A 24 -17.11 -11.49 1.71
CA ARG A 24 -16.26 -12.10 0.67
C ARG A 24 -16.04 -11.15 -0.52
N ILE A 25 -17.05 -10.42 -0.96
CA ILE A 25 -16.92 -9.45 -2.06
C ILE A 25 -16.01 -8.29 -1.64
N LEU A 26 -16.20 -7.75 -0.44
CA LEU A 26 -15.34 -6.68 0.10
C LEU A 26 -13.90 -7.15 0.21
N THR A 27 -13.66 -8.33 0.78
CA THR A 27 -12.31 -8.90 0.91
C THR A 27 -11.65 -9.11 -0.46
N ARG A 28 -12.39 -9.61 -1.45
CA ARG A 28 -11.86 -9.80 -2.83
C ARG A 28 -11.48 -8.47 -3.48
N ASN A 29 -12.27 -7.43 -3.29
CA ASN A 29 -11.97 -6.12 -3.84
C ASN A 29 -10.74 -5.51 -3.15
N LEU A 30 -10.66 -5.58 -1.81
CA LEU A 30 -9.50 -5.14 -1.03
C LEU A 30 -8.22 -5.89 -1.44
N LEU A 31 -8.29 -7.22 -1.58
CA LEU A 31 -7.14 -8.02 -2.02
C LEU A 31 -6.69 -7.64 -3.44
N ARG A 32 -7.62 -7.35 -4.34
CA ARG A 32 -7.29 -6.89 -5.70
C ARG A 32 -6.60 -5.53 -5.69
N GLU A 33 -7.07 -4.60 -4.86
CA GLU A 33 -6.45 -3.28 -4.71
C GLU A 33 -5.03 -3.36 -4.14
N ILE A 34 -4.84 -4.20 -3.12
CA ILE A 34 -3.53 -4.45 -2.53
C ILE A 34 -2.59 -5.08 -3.57
N ALA A 35 -3.06 -6.11 -4.30
CA ALA A 35 -2.27 -6.78 -5.31
C ALA A 35 -1.83 -5.82 -6.44
N VAL A 36 -2.72 -4.94 -6.89
CA VAL A 36 -2.40 -3.95 -7.94
C VAL A 36 -1.34 -2.95 -7.45
N TYR A 37 -1.45 -2.51 -6.20
CA TYR A 37 -0.46 -1.63 -5.59
C TYR A 37 0.91 -2.31 -5.47
N GLU A 38 0.95 -3.57 -5.02
CA GLU A 38 2.19 -4.36 -4.89
C GLU A 38 2.86 -4.60 -6.24
N VAL A 39 2.09 -4.89 -7.29
CA VAL A 39 2.62 -5.02 -8.66
C VAL A 39 3.24 -3.71 -9.13
N GLY A 40 2.59 -2.56 -8.84
CA GLY A 40 3.15 -1.23 -9.11
C GLY A 40 4.46 -0.99 -8.37
N ALA A 41 4.52 -1.32 -7.08
CA ALA A 41 5.72 -1.17 -6.25
C ALA A 41 6.87 -2.06 -6.74
N PHE A 42 6.57 -3.30 -7.13
CA PHE A 42 7.56 -4.20 -7.71
C PHE A 42 8.15 -3.66 -9.03
N ALA A 43 7.29 -3.17 -9.93
CA ALA A 43 7.74 -2.54 -11.17
C ALA A 43 8.61 -1.30 -10.90
N GLY A 44 8.22 -0.45 -9.93
CA GLY A 44 9.00 0.71 -9.50
C GLY A 44 10.36 0.34 -8.94
N ALA A 45 10.44 -0.71 -8.12
CA ALA A 45 11.70 -1.21 -7.58
C ALA A 45 12.65 -1.70 -8.68
N ILE A 46 12.15 -2.45 -9.67
CA ILE A 46 12.94 -2.87 -10.83
C ILE A 46 13.46 -1.67 -11.63
N MET A 47 12.59 -0.71 -11.92
CA MET A 47 12.99 0.51 -12.64
C MET A 47 14.02 1.31 -11.85
N SER A 48 13.90 1.38 -10.52
CA SER A 48 14.87 2.02 -9.64
C SER A 48 16.26 1.39 -9.76
N PHE A 49 16.34 0.08 -9.91
CA PHE A 49 17.60 -0.63 -10.08
C PHE A 49 18.32 -0.24 -11.38
N PHE A 50 17.60 -0.13 -12.50
CA PHE A 50 18.20 0.24 -13.78
C PHE A 50 18.53 1.73 -13.92
N VAL A 51 17.71 2.59 -13.33
CA VAL A 51 17.79 4.05 -13.49
C VAL A 51 18.60 4.69 -12.37
N GLY A 52 18.65 4.07 -11.20
CA GLY A 52 19.30 4.58 -10.00
C GLY A 52 20.80 4.83 -10.18
N ASP A 53 21.49 3.95 -10.91
CA ASP A 53 22.92 4.07 -11.16
C ASP A 53 23.28 5.26 -12.10
N ARG A 54 22.34 5.64 -12.98
CA ARG A 54 22.57 6.73 -13.95
C ARG A 54 22.17 8.11 -13.43
N LEU A 55 21.08 8.21 -12.69
CA LEU A 55 20.53 9.50 -12.23
C LEU A 55 21.05 9.94 -10.87
N GLY A 56 21.60 9.02 -10.10
CA GLY A 56 22.00 9.26 -8.72
C GLY A 56 20.83 9.13 -7.74
N ARG A 57 21.12 8.61 -6.55
CA ARG A 57 20.10 8.19 -5.56
C ARG A 57 19.22 9.33 -5.07
N LEU A 58 19.77 10.52 -4.88
CA LEU A 58 19.00 11.66 -4.39
C LEU A 58 17.93 12.11 -5.40
N LYS A 59 18.25 12.13 -6.70
CA LYS A 59 17.29 12.47 -7.75
C LYS A 59 16.19 11.43 -7.87
N MET A 60 16.53 10.14 -7.68
CA MET A 60 15.55 9.06 -7.68
C MET A 60 14.54 9.19 -6.54
N MET A 61 14.99 9.62 -5.36
CA MET A 61 14.08 9.89 -4.23
C MET A 61 13.09 11.00 -4.56
N TRP A 62 13.53 12.08 -5.20
CA TRP A 62 12.65 13.17 -5.64
C TRP A 62 11.63 12.70 -6.68
N ILE A 63 12.07 11.92 -7.67
CA ILE A 63 11.18 11.33 -8.68
C ILE A 63 10.13 10.44 -8.02
N GLY A 64 10.55 9.54 -7.11
CA GLY A 64 9.63 8.67 -6.38
C GLY A 64 8.59 9.44 -5.57
N ALA A 65 9.02 10.51 -4.87
CA ALA A 65 8.14 11.37 -4.10
C ALA A 65 7.11 12.10 -5.00
N ILE A 66 7.53 12.64 -6.13
CA ILE A 66 6.64 13.30 -7.10
C ILE A 66 5.61 12.30 -7.64
N TRP A 67 6.03 11.08 -8.03
CA TRP A 67 5.13 10.03 -8.50
C TRP A 67 4.10 9.64 -7.44
N MET A 68 4.51 9.58 -6.19
CA MET A 68 3.62 9.26 -5.07
C MET A 68 2.57 10.35 -4.85
N ILE A 69 2.96 11.63 -4.92
CA ILE A 69 2.05 12.77 -4.82
C ILE A 69 1.04 12.75 -5.98
N VAL A 70 1.49 12.57 -7.22
CA VAL A 70 0.63 12.49 -8.41
C VAL A 70 -0.37 11.36 -8.28
N GLY A 71 0.07 10.16 -7.88
CA GLY A 71 -0.81 9.01 -7.65
C GLY A 71 -1.88 9.30 -6.59
N THR A 72 -1.50 9.94 -5.49
CA THR A 72 -2.44 10.31 -4.41
C THR A 72 -3.46 11.33 -4.88
N VAL A 73 -3.06 12.36 -5.61
CA VAL A 73 -3.96 13.38 -6.16
C VAL A 73 -4.97 12.75 -7.13
N ILE A 74 -4.52 11.86 -8.02
CA ILE A 74 -5.40 11.13 -8.93
C ILE A 74 -6.40 10.27 -8.13
N GLY A 75 -5.95 9.61 -7.06
CA GLY A 75 -6.80 8.80 -6.18
C GLY A 75 -7.89 9.61 -5.49
N VAL A 76 -7.56 10.78 -4.96
CA VAL A 76 -8.52 11.67 -4.28
C VAL A 76 -9.55 12.24 -5.25
N THR A 77 -9.18 12.55 -6.49
CA THR A 77 -10.11 13.05 -7.51
C THR A 77 -11.06 11.98 -8.07
N ALA A 78 -10.77 10.70 -7.84
CA ALA A 78 -11.59 9.57 -8.31
C ALA A 78 -13.01 9.53 -7.69
N PHE A 79 -13.26 10.20 -6.58
CA PHE A 79 -14.57 10.23 -5.91
C PHE A 79 -15.68 10.98 -6.69
N LYS A 80 -15.38 11.71 -7.75
CA LYS A 80 -16.33 12.58 -8.45
C LYS A 80 -16.75 12.12 -9.86
N GLY A 81 -16.32 10.95 -10.36
CA GLY A 81 -16.51 10.57 -11.76
C GLY A 81 -17.27 9.26 -11.99
N HIS A 82 -17.86 9.13 -13.20
CA HIS A 82 -18.58 7.93 -13.68
C HIS A 82 -17.66 6.69 -13.81
N PHE A 83 -16.33 6.87 -13.82
CA PHE A 83 -15.30 5.82 -13.90
C PHE A 83 -14.45 5.74 -12.62
N ALA A 84 -15.02 6.07 -11.46
CA ALA A 84 -14.32 6.15 -10.18
C ALA A 84 -13.45 4.91 -9.86
N PHE A 85 -13.94 3.71 -10.16
CA PHE A 85 -13.22 2.47 -9.88
C PHE A 85 -11.97 2.28 -10.74
N GLY A 86 -12.05 2.56 -12.05
CA GLY A 86 -10.90 2.45 -12.95
C GLY A 86 -9.83 3.51 -12.64
N GLN A 87 -10.23 4.74 -12.35
CA GLN A 87 -9.34 5.82 -11.96
C GLN A 87 -8.63 5.52 -10.63
N PHE A 88 -9.33 4.91 -9.68
CA PHE A 88 -8.75 4.50 -8.40
C PHE A 88 -7.67 3.42 -8.58
N ILE A 89 -7.90 2.43 -9.45
CA ILE A 89 -6.90 1.41 -9.78
C ILE A 89 -5.65 2.05 -10.40
N ILE A 90 -5.81 2.96 -11.36
CA ILE A 90 -4.68 3.67 -11.98
C ILE A 90 -3.90 4.46 -10.93
N ALA A 91 -4.58 5.17 -10.03
CA ALA A 91 -3.96 5.89 -8.93
C ALA A 91 -3.11 4.97 -8.03
N ARG A 92 -3.61 3.75 -7.76
CA ARG A 92 -2.89 2.73 -6.98
C ARG A 92 -1.62 2.24 -7.67
N VAL A 93 -1.67 2.00 -8.98
CA VAL A 93 -0.48 1.63 -9.76
C VAL A 93 0.55 2.75 -9.73
N VAL A 94 0.14 3.98 -9.99
CA VAL A 94 1.04 5.14 -10.01
C VAL A 94 1.68 5.38 -8.64
N SER A 95 0.89 5.37 -7.56
CA SER A 95 1.44 5.51 -6.20
C SER A 95 2.32 4.33 -5.80
N GLY A 96 1.98 3.11 -6.24
CA GLY A 96 2.79 1.92 -6.03
C GLY A 96 4.17 2.04 -6.66
N VAL A 97 4.26 2.48 -7.92
CA VAL A 97 5.54 2.73 -8.59
C VAL A 97 6.38 3.76 -7.81
N GLY A 98 5.77 4.87 -7.34
CA GLY A 98 6.46 5.85 -6.51
C GLY A 98 7.02 5.25 -5.22
N THR A 99 6.22 4.44 -4.53
CA THR A 99 6.66 3.72 -3.32
C THR A 99 7.79 2.74 -3.63
N GLY A 100 7.71 2.02 -4.76
CA GLY A 100 8.78 1.10 -5.20
C GLY A 100 10.12 1.82 -5.42
N PHE A 101 10.11 3.02 -6.01
CA PHE A 101 11.31 3.85 -6.12
C PHE A 101 11.89 4.23 -4.75
N LEU A 102 11.06 4.64 -3.80
CA LEU A 102 11.51 5.05 -2.48
C LEU A 102 12.05 3.88 -1.66
N THR A 103 11.31 2.79 -1.59
CA THR A 103 11.69 1.60 -0.80
C THR A 103 12.97 0.93 -1.29
N ALA A 104 13.27 0.97 -2.59
CA ALA A 104 14.52 0.47 -3.14
C ALA A 104 15.70 1.44 -2.92
N THR A 105 15.46 2.75 -2.97
CA THR A 105 16.51 3.76 -2.97
C THR A 105 16.93 4.21 -1.56
N ILE A 106 15.97 4.36 -0.63
CA ILE A 106 16.22 4.92 0.70
C ILE A 106 17.18 4.04 1.53
N PRO A 107 16.97 2.73 1.70
CA PRO A 107 17.86 1.89 2.49
C PRO A 107 19.28 1.87 1.93
N SER A 108 19.37 1.87 0.62
CA SER A 108 20.63 1.89 -0.10
C SER A 108 21.42 3.19 0.13
N TRP A 109 20.74 4.34 0.07
CA TRP A 109 21.33 5.65 0.33
C TRP A 109 21.74 5.79 1.81
N VAL A 110 20.90 5.36 2.73
CA VAL A 110 21.21 5.32 4.18
C VAL A 110 22.46 4.47 4.43
N ALA A 111 22.57 3.32 3.79
CA ALA A 111 23.72 2.44 3.92
C ALA A 111 25.02 3.09 3.42
N GLU A 112 24.98 3.91 2.36
CA GLU A 112 26.14 4.63 1.81
C GLU A 112 26.57 5.83 2.67
N CYS A 113 25.60 6.59 3.17
CA CYS A 113 25.87 7.76 4.00
C CYS A 113 26.27 7.41 5.43
N SER A 114 26.04 6.18 5.88
CA SER A 114 26.30 5.72 7.24
C SER A 114 27.76 5.28 7.44
N LYS A 115 28.35 5.66 8.58
CA LYS A 115 29.61 5.04 9.03
C LYS A 115 29.42 3.54 9.24
N ALA A 116 30.43 2.74 8.91
CA ALA A 116 30.38 1.28 9.00
C ALA A 116 29.86 0.76 10.38
N LYS A 117 30.21 1.45 11.48
CA LYS A 117 29.80 1.12 12.84
C LYS A 117 28.30 1.27 13.09
N ASN A 118 27.61 2.23 12.44
CA ASN A 118 26.22 2.60 12.72
C ASN A 118 25.26 2.20 11.59
N ARG A 119 25.75 1.60 10.51
CA ARG A 119 24.94 1.22 9.33
C ARG A 119 23.74 0.34 9.69
N GLY A 120 23.97 -0.71 10.49
CA GLY A 120 22.89 -1.62 10.90
C GLY A 120 21.84 -0.93 11.74
N PHE A 121 22.25 -0.08 12.68
CA PHE A 121 21.32 0.67 13.52
C PHE A 121 20.42 1.60 12.71
N LEU A 122 20.95 2.31 11.73
CA LEU A 122 20.17 3.24 10.90
C LEU A 122 19.17 2.52 10.00
N ILE A 123 19.55 1.38 9.41
CA ILE A 123 18.62 0.57 8.61
C ILE A 123 17.49 -0.01 9.49
N CYS A 124 17.83 -0.51 10.69
CA CYS A 124 16.80 -0.99 11.63
C CYS A 124 15.89 0.13 12.14
N SER A 125 16.43 1.33 12.34
CA SER A 125 15.65 2.53 12.73
C SER A 125 14.64 2.92 11.66
N GLU A 126 15.03 2.87 10.38
CA GLU A 126 14.13 3.10 9.24
C GLU A 126 12.96 2.11 9.25
N ALA A 127 13.26 0.80 9.33
CA ALA A 127 12.23 -0.24 9.38
C ALA A 127 11.29 -0.07 10.59
N SER A 128 11.83 0.31 11.75
CA SER A 128 11.04 0.59 12.95
C SER A 128 10.10 1.79 12.77
N THR A 129 10.53 2.83 12.07
CA THR A 129 9.70 4.01 11.78
C THR A 129 8.52 3.65 10.90
N VAL A 130 8.71 2.79 9.89
CA VAL A 130 7.62 2.27 9.05
C VAL A 130 6.61 1.48 9.88
N ALA A 131 7.09 0.61 10.78
CA ALA A 131 6.23 -0.16 11.67
C ALA A 131 5.39 0.74 12.60
N VAL A 132 5.98 1.77 13.19
CA VAL A 132 5.28 2.76 14.03
C VAL A 132 4.23 3.51 13.20
N GLY A 133 4.57 3.95 11.99
CA GLY A 133 3.62 4.59 11.07
C GLY A 133 2.41 3.71 10.75
N THR A 134 2.63 2.42 10.55
CA THR A 134 1.56 1.44 10.29
C THR A 134 0.64 1.28 11.51
N VAL A 135 1.20 1.22 12.71
CA VAL A 135 0.41 1.15 13.97
C VAL A 135 -0.46 2.39 14.13
N ILE A 136 0.10 3.58 13.92
CA ILE A 136 -0.65 4.85 14.01
C ILE A 136 -1.77 4.88 12.98
N ALA A 137 -1.50 4.51 11.72
CA ALA A 137 -2.50 4.45 10.67
C ALA A 137 -3.64 3.47 11.02
N TYR A 138 -3.31 2.32 11.60
CA TYR A 138 -4.30 1.35 12.07
C TYR A 138 -5.20 1.92 13.17
N TRP A 139 -4.63 2.62 14.16
CA TRP A 139 -5.38 3.26 15.23
C TRP A 139 -6.35 4.31 14.72
N ILE A 140 -5.92 5.17 13.79
CA ILE A 140 -6.76 6.22 13.18
C ILE A 140 -7.92 5.58 12.39
N ASN A 141 -7.67 4.46 11.73
CA ASN A 141 -8.71 3.80 10.92
C ASN A 141 -9.69 2.96 11.74
N TYR A 142 -9.33 2.60 12.98
CA TYR A 142 -10.16 1.79 13.88
C TYR A 142 -11.10 2.65 14.77
N GLY A 143 -10.78 3.91 15.00
CA GLY A 143 -11.57 4.87 15.77
C GLY A 143 -12.56 5.61 14.93
#